data_470318160cbe8e901c066b658aaeb051
#
_entry.id   470318160cbe8e901c066b658aaeb051
#
_cell.length_a   1.000
_cell.length_b   1.000
_cell.length_c   1.000
_cell.angle_alpha   90.00
_cell.angle_beta   90.00
_cell.angle_gamma   90.00
#
_symmetry.space_group_name_H-M   'P 1'
#
loop_
_entity.id
_entity.type
_entity.pdbx_description
1 polymer ?
#
loop_
_entity_poly.entity_id
_entity_poly.type
_entity_poly.pdbx_seq_one_letter_code
_entity_poly.pdbx_strand_id
1 'polypeptide(L)'
;MTEMPEISRRRLIQAAGVAGIAAAGAAAASNAPALAQQPFQPRGRLRRRPNFLIIMVDEQRTAPSYESPALRAWRAANLPAQRLIRSKGFDFTEHHIMSAACQPSRASIYTGQYPSLHGVSQTSGAAKSAIEEDLYWLEPGTVPTLGNYFRTAGYDTYWKGKWHVSDADLYQPGSYNPMPSYTDVGARDRYLEDIYLEAEMLDKFGFSGFVGPEPHGSNPLNSGSSAWFGRGRDKVYAEMSVEQLQRLRSSEKPWLLVASFVNPHDITTWGRFTLAASVAAQAQGTRNAFYLPQQLVGSNVPRDLFTPTYRASENEDLSSKPTAQGSFVEQYQFGFQPLNNDEQYHRFYYQLQKEVDGHIASVMNALMSNRRQYRDTIVIYLSDHGEMLGAHGGMFQKWHNAYDEVLRVPFVFHNPELFPRAQSSDVLTSHADLIPTMLGLAGIDESAIAKELRN
;
A
#
# COMPACT_ATOMS: atom_id res chain seq x y z
N MET A 1 -4.96 40.45 18.43
CA MET A 1 -4.67 39.11 17.91
C MET A 1 -5.61 38.18 18.63
N THR A 2 -6.73 37.87 17.99
CA THR A 2 -7.81 37.04 18.54
C THR A 2 -7.46 35.59 18.19
N GLU A 3 -7.28 34.78 19.23
CA GLU A 3 -7.05 33.32 19.07
C GLU A 3 -8.25 32.66 18.37
N MET A 4 -7.98 31.98 17.29
CA MET A 4 -8.96 31.10 16.64
C MET A 4 -9.10 29.81 17.46
N PRO A 5 -10.32 29.34 17.76
CA PRO A 5 -10.50 28.10 18.50
C PRO A 5 -10.10 26.90 17.65
N GLU A 6 -9.26 26.03 18.23
CA GLU A 6 -8.92 24.73 17.67
C GLU A 6 -10.18 23.88 17.43
N ILE A 7 -10.51 23.64 16.18
CA ILE A 7 -11.59 22.71 15.81
C ILE A 7 -11.00 21.31 15.86
N SER A 8 -11.31 20.55 16.90
CA SER A 8 -10.94 19.16 17.05
C SER A 8 -11.46 18.34 15.85
N ARG A 9 -10.58 17.54 15.22
CA ARG A 9 -10.90 16.62 14.12
C ARG A 9 -12.07 15.68 14.44
N ARG A 10 -12.30 15.38 15.72
CA ARG A 10 -13.44 14.63 16.22
C ARG A 10 -14.79 15.29 15.89
N ARG A 11 -14.85 16.64 15.81
CA ARG A 11 -16.07 17.37 15.40
C ARG A 11 -16.30 17.29 13.89
N LEU A 12 -15.27 17.13 13.07
CA LEU A 12 -15.44 16.92 11.62
C LEU A 12 -16.07 15.55 11.31
N ILE A 13 -15.64 14.51 12.00
CA ILE A 13 -16.19 13.15 11.82
C ILE A 13 -17.60 13.05 12.42
N GLN A 14 -17.87 13.73 13.53
CA GLN A 14 -19.22 13.84 14.11
C GLN A 14 -20.12 14.81 13.35
N ALA A 15 -19.58 15.87 12.72
CA ALA A 15 -20.35 16.82 11.93
C ALA A 15 -20.71 16.27 10.54
N ALA A 16 -19.99 15.29 10.01
CA ALA A 16 -20.43 14.53 8.84
C ALA A 16 -21.69 13.68 9.14
N GLY A 17 -22.10 13.59 10.39
CA GLY A 17 -23.30 12.88 10.84
C GLY A 17 -24.53 13.78 11.14
N VAL A 18 -24.36 15.07 11.37
CA VAL A 18 -25.46 16.00 11.69
C VAL A 18 -25.07 17.43 11.33
N ALA A 19 -25.70 18.00 10.36
CA ALA A 19 -26.07 19.39 10.15
C ALA A 19 -25.78 19.90 8.74
N GLY A 20 -26.85 20.18 8.02
CA GLY A 20 -26.86 21.18 6.98
C GLY A 20 -26.54 22.55 7.59
N ILE A 21 -25.48 23.20 7.10
CA ILE A 21 -25.25 24.61 7.34
C ILE A 21 -25.66 25.36 6.09
N ALA A 22 -26.72 26.14 6.24
CA ALA A 22 -27.09 27.16 5.26
C ALA A 22 -26.01 28.24 5.20
N ALA A 23 -25.28 28.35 4.10
CA ALA A 23 -24.54 29.54 3.75
C ALA A 23 -25.18 30.18 2.52
N ALA A 24 -25.76 31.34 2.73
CA ALA A 24 -26.29 32.19 1.68
C ALA A 24 -25.14 32.82 0.89
N GLY A 25 -25.06 32.47 -0.39
CA GLY A 25 -24.22 33.12 -1.37
C GLY A 25 -24.73 32.76 -2.76
N ALA A 26 -25.40 33.72 -3.43
CA ALA A 26 -26.04 33.50 -4.70
C ALA A 26 -24.99 33.24 -5.79
N ALA A 27 -25.04 32.05 -6.41
CA ALA A 27 -24.51 31.75 -7.73
C ALA A 27 -25.37 30.67 -8.38
N ALA A 28 -25.57 30.78 -9.67
CA ALA A 28 -26.54 30.12 -10.54
C ALA A 28 -26.74 28.63 -10.25
N ALA A 29 -28.03 28.28 -10.05
CA ALA A 29 -28.51 26.92 -9.85
C ALA A 29 -28.35 26.07 -11.12
N SER A 30 -27.50 25.06 -11.09
CA SER A 30 -27.68 23.87 -11.89
C SER A 30 -28.50 22.86 -11.05
N ASN A 31 -29.69 22.54 -11.49
CA ASN A 31 -30.59 21.56 -10.88
C ASN A 31 -30.07 20.14 -11.11
N ALA A 32 -28.99 19.74 -10.48
CA ALA A 32 -28.67 18.34 -10.29
C ALA A 32 -29.14 17.96 -8.86
N PRO A 33 -29.91 16.87 -8.67
CA PRO A 33 -30.27 16.44 -7.33
C PRO A 33 -28.98 16.09 -6.59
N ALA A 34 -28.72 16.79 -5.48
CA ALA A 34 -27.65 16.40 -4.56
C ALA A 34 -27.99 14.99 -4.09
N LEU A 35 -27.24 14.00 -4.58
CA LEU A 35 -27.25 12.65 -4.02
C LEU A 35 -26.82 12.83 -2.55
N ALA A 36 -27.75 12.62 -1.64
CA ALA A 36 -27.47 12.69 -0.21
C ALA A 36 -26.36 11.67 0.09
N GLN A 37 -25.18 12.18 0.37
CA GLN A 37 -24.03 11.37 0.77
C GLN A 37 -24.44 10.53 1.97
N GLN A 38 -24.43 9.22 1.81
CA GLN A 38 -24.72 8.33 2.92
C GLN A 38 -23.53 8.34 3.87
N PRO A 39 -23.70 8.78 5.14
CA PRO A 39 -22.60 8.80 6.08
C PRO A 39 -22.07 7.38 6.32
N PHE A 40 -20.76 7.28 6.58
CA PHE A 40 -20.14 6.04 7.05
C PHE A 40 -20.80 5.62 8.36
N GLN A 41 -21.78 4.73 8.26
CA GLN A 41 -22.47 4.16 9.40
C GLN A 41 -22.38 2.64 9.33
N PRO A 42 -21.55 2.00 10.18
CA PRO A 42 -21.59 0.57 10.35
C PRO A 42 -23.01 0.19 10.80
N ARG A 43 -23.67 -0.68 10.06
CA ARG A 43 -25.05 -1.13 10.39
C ARG A 43 -25.10 -2.16 11.50
N GLY A 44 -23.93 -2.71 11.88
CA GLY A 44 -23.78 -3.70 12.94
C GLY A 44 -22.96 -3.19 14.12
N ARG A 45 -22.94 -3.97 15.19
CA ARG A 45 -22.04 -3.76 16.33
C ARG A 45 -21.23 -5.02 16.54
N LEU A 46 -19.94 -4.84 16.69
CA LEU A 46 -19.06 -5.91 17.15
C LEU A 46 -19.29 -6.12 18.65
N ARG A 47 -19.26 -7.37 19.08
CA ARG A 47 -19.55 -7.75 20.49
C ARG A 47 -18.40 -7.40 21.45
N ARG A 48 -17.21 -7.15 20.89
CA ARG A 48 -15.98 -6.81 21.61
C ARG A 48 -15.12 -5.87 20.77
N ARG A 49 -14.04 -5.38 21.33
CA ARG A 49 -13.02 -4.64 20.56
C ARG A 49 -12.59 -5.48 19.36
N PRO A 50 -12.64 -4.90 18.13
CA PRO A 50 -12.27 -5.65 16.92
C PRO A 50 -10.78 -5.93 16.85
N ASN A 51 -10.44 -7.04 16.22
CA ASN A 51 -9.11 -7.19 15.64
C ASN A 51 -9.01 -6.37 14.35
N PHE A 52 -7.80 -6.03 13.95
CA PHE A 52 -7.55 -5.38 12.68
C PHE A 52 -6.55 -6.18 11.85
N LEU A 53 -6.87 -6.38 10.59
CA LEU A 53 -5.96 -6.89 9.56
C LEU A 53 -5.82 -5.81 8.49
N ILE A 54 -4.64 -5.18 8.42
CA ILE A 54 -4.31 -4.28 7.33
C ILE A 54 -3.65 -5.11 6.22
N ILE A 55 -4.24 -5.08 5.04
CA ILE A 55 -3.67 -5.64 3.82
C ILE A 55 -3.25 -4.46 2.96
N MET A 56 -1.95 -4.24 2.86
CA MET A 56 -1.38 -3.14 2.08
C MET A 56 -0.65 -3.68 0.86
N VAL A 57 -0.87 -3.05 -0.27
CA VAL A 57 -0.12 -3.26 -1.52
C VAL A 57 0.68 -2.00 -1.84
N ASP A 58 1.75 -2.13 -2.62
CA ASP A 58 2.60 -1.02 -3.01
C ASP A 58 2.34 -0.66 -4.48
N GLU A 59 2.11 0.63 -4.73
CA GLU A 59 1.99 1.18 -6.09
C GLU A 59 0.70 0.81 -6.84
N GLN A 60 -0.39 0.48 -6.12
CA GLN A 60 -1.67 0.21 -6.77
C GLN A 60 -2.56 1.45 -6.82
N ARG A 61 -2.79 1.98 -8.02
CA ARG A 61 -3.76 3.05 -8.25
C ARG A 61 -5.21 2.58 -8.18
N THR A 62 -6.10 3.48 -7.82
CA THR A 62 -7.53 3.29 -8.08
C THR A 62 -7.78 3.24 -9.59
N ALA A 63 -8.79 2.50 -10.01
CA ALA A 63 -9.18 2.46 -11.42
C ALA A 63 -9.49 3.86 -11.94
N PRO A 64 -8.79 4.34 -12.98
CA PRO A 64 -9.09 5.64 -13.53
C PRO A 64 -10.44 5.62 -14.27
N SER A 65 -11.06 6.79 -14.38
CA SER A 65 -12.38 6.93 -15.03
C SER A 65 -12.39 6.48 -16.49
N TYR A 66 -11.25 6.55 -17.17
CA TYR A 66 -11.07 6.15 -18.57
C TYR A 66 -10.81 4.65 -18.77
N GLU A 67 -10.80 3.81 -17.71
CA GLU A 67 -10.79 2.36 -17.90
C GLU A 67 -11.97 1.89 -18.77
N SER A 68 -11.67 1.04 -19.75
CA SER A 68 -12.70 0.45 -20.60
C SER A 68 -13.62 -0.51 -19.83
N PRO A 69 -14.87 -0.73 -20.27
CA PRO A 69 -15.73 -1.76 -19.69
C PRO A 69 -15.08 -3.15 -19.71
N ALA A 70 -14.32 -3.47 -20.76
CA ALA A 70 -13.59 -4.73 -20.87
C ALA A 70 -12.49 -4.88 -19.82
N LEU A 71 -11.71 -3.83 -19.55
CA LEU A 71 -10.67 -3.84 -18.51
C LEU A 71 -11.30 -3.95 -17.12
N ARG A 72 -12.39 -3.23 -16.85
CA ARG A 72 -13.14 -3.40 -15.58
C ARG A 72 -13.66 -4.82 -15.40
N ALA A 73 -14.20 -5.44 -16.45
CA ALA A 73 -14.65 -6.83 -16.43
C ALA A 73 -13.50 -7.80 -16.17
N TRP A 74 -12.33 -7.56 -16.81
CA TRP A 74 -11.14 -8.36 -16.58
C TRP A 74 -10.68 -8.28 -15.10
N ARG A 75 -10.63 -7.08 -14.53
CA ARG A 75 -10.28 -6.89 -13.09
C ARG A 75 -11.27 -7.62 -12.18
N ALA A 76 -12.55 -7.48 -12.43
CA ALA A 76 -13.59 -8.16 -11.66
C ALA A 76 -13.45 -9.69 -11.71
N ALA A 77 -13.01 -10.26 -12.83
CA ALA A 77 -12.80 -11.69 -12.99
C ALA A 77 -11.48 -12.18 -12.38
N ASN A 78 -10.41 -11.37 -12.45
CA ASN A 78 -9.04 -11.78 -12.14
C ASN A 78 -8.52 -11.30 -10.78
N LEU A 79 -9.24 -10.43 -10.06
CA LEU A 79 -8.91 -9.95 -8.71
C LEU A 79 -9.98 -10.39 -7.69
N PRO A 80 -10.13 -11.71 -7.46
CA PRO A 80 -11.19 -12.25 -6.62
C PRO A 80 -11.07 -11.86 -5.15
N ALA A 81 -9.86 -11.67 -4.60
CA ALA A 81 -9.68 -11.26 -3.21
C ALA A 81 -10.11 -9.79 -3.01
N GLN A 82 -9.73 -8.89 -3.88
CA GLN A 82 -10.17 -7.50 -3.84
C GLN A 82 -11.70 -7.40 -4.00
N ARG A 83 -12.29 -8.21 -4.89
CA ARG A 83 -13.75 -8.31 -5.04
C ARG A 83 -14.41 -8.83 -3.76
N LEU A 84 -13.86 -9.86 -3.13
CA LEU A 84 -14.36 -10.39 -1.85
C LEU A 84 -14.34 -9.30 -0.77
N ILE A 85 -13.23 -8.59 -0.62
CA ILE A 85 -13.07 -7.51 0.37
C ILE A 85 -14.15 -6.43 0.15
N ARG A 86 -14.38 -6.00 -1.10
CA ARG A 86 -15.42 -5.01 -1.41
C ARG A 86 -16.85 -5.54 -1.22
N SER A 87 -17.08 -6.84 -1.39
CA SER A 87 -18.45 -7.42 -1.35
C SER A 87 -19.15 -7.29 0.00
N LYS A 88 -18.39 -7.27 1.08
CA LYS A 88 -18.84 -7.02 2.47
C LYS A 88 -17.99 -5.92 3.09
N GLY A 89 -17.91 -4.81 2.37
CA GLY A 89 -17.05 -3.70 2.72
C GLY A 89 -17.66 -2.35 2.44
N PHE A 90 -17.00 -1.33 2.94
CA PHE A 90 -17.23 0.07 2.67
C PHE A 90 -16.01 0.62 1.91
N ASP A 91 -16.21 1.04 0.67
CA ASP A 91 -15.19 1.52 -0.26
C ASP A 91 -15.21 3.06 -0.30
N PHE A 92 -14.10 3.70 0.06
CA PHE A 92 -13.91 5.13 -0.09
C PHE A 92 -13.31 5.39 -1.47
N THR A 93 -14.13 5.82 -2.42
CA THR A 93 -13.73 5.93 -3.83
C THR A 93 -12.86 7.15 -4.12
N GLU A 94 -12.86 8.16 -3.23
CA GLU A 94 -12.07 9.39 -3.31
C GLU A 94 -11.07 9.44 -2.14
N HIS A 95 -10.26 8.39 -1.99
CA HIS A 95 -9.19 8.33 -1.00
C HIS A 95 -7.84 8.70 -1.62
N HIS A 96 -7.15 9.65 -0.99
CA HIS A 96 -5.92 10.23 -1.50
C HIS A 96 -4.74 10.02 -0.56
N ILE A 97 -3.56 9.88 -1.13
CA ILE A 97 -2.31 9.78 -0.37
C ILE A 97 -1.91 11.14 0.21
N MET A 98 -1.06 11.11 1.24
CA MET A 98 -0.49 12.34 1.84
C MET A 98 0.84 12.73 1.22
N SER A 99 1.53 11.81 0.60
CA SER A 99 2.81 12.02 -0.05
C SER A 99 3.06 10.98 -1.12
N ALA A 100 3.72 11.37 -2.19
CA ALA A 100 4.22 10.46 -3.21
C ALA A 100 5.61 9.93 -2.82
N ALA A 101 5.94 8.77 -3.37
CA ALA A 101 6.96 7.80 -3.06
C ALA A 101 6.65 6.94 -1.82
N CYS A 102 7.16 5.71 -1.86
CA CYS A 102 6.83 4.66 -0.88
C CYS A 102 7.15 5.09 0.56
N GLN A 103 8.40 5.45 0.84
CA GLN A 103 8.87 5.72 2.19
C GLN A 103 8.13 6.90 2.85
N PRO A 104 8.03 8.11 2.25
CA PRO A 104 7.27 9.21 2.85
C PRO A 104 5.77 8.91 2.96
N SER A 105 5.18 8.21 1.98
CA SER A 105 3.78 7.81 2.08
C SER A 105 3.54 6.83 3.23
N ARG A 106 4.39 5.80 3.35
CA ARG A 106 4.30 4.82 4.45
C ARG A 106 4.50 5.46 5.81
N ALA A 107 5.49 6.34 5.95
CA ALA A 107 5.66 7.13 7.17
C ALA A 107 4.40 7.94 7.49
N SER A 108 3.77 8.55 6.48
CA SER A 108 2.52 9.29 6.65
C SER A 108 1.35 8.39 7.07
N ILE A 109 1.20 7.21 6.46
CA ILE A 109 0.16 6.23 6.82
C ILE A 109 0.29 5.83 8.29
N TYR A 110 1.50 5.50 8.73
CA TYR A 110 1.72 4.93 10.06
C TYR A 110 1.90 5.95 11.17
N THR A 111 2.07 7.23 10.86
CA THR A 111 2.09 8.32 11.84
C THR A 111 0.82 9.17 11.82
N GLY A 112 0.03 9.11 10.75
CA GLY A 112 -1.10 10.02 10.51
C GLY A 112 -0.68 11.46 10.26
N GLN A 113 0.60 11.70 9.90
CA GLN A 113 1.17 13.04 9.73
C GLN A 113 1.76 13.23 8.35
N TYR A 114 1.92 14.50 7.93
CA TYR A 114 2.58 14.85 6.67
C TYR A 114 4.11 14.81 6.81
N PRO A 115 4.85 14.65 5.68
CA PRO A 115 6.31 14.68 5.68
C PRO A 115 6.95 15.87 6.37
N SER A 116 6.32 17.03 6.31
CA SER A 116 6.75 18.25 7.01
C SER A 116 6.77 18.13 8.54
N LEU A 117 6.08 17.14 9.10
CA LEU A 117 5.99 16.90 10.54
C LEU A 117 6.83 15.69 10.99
N HIS A 118 6.84 14.61 10.20
CA HIS A 118 7.62 13.41 10.57
C HIS A 118 9.03 13.38 9.95
N GLY A 119 9.37 14.31 9.05
CA GLY A 119 10.70 14.48 8.48
C GLY A 119 11.08 13.54 7.32
N VAL A 120 10.34 12.47 7.07
CA VAL A 120 10.63 11.51 6.00
C VAL A 120 10.12 12.08 4.68
N SER A 121 11.02 12.56 3.82
CA SER A 121 10.68 13.26 2.58
C SER A 121 11.22 12.60 1.31
N GLN A 122 12.09 11.61 1.46
CA GLN A 122 12.74 10.89 0.36
C GLN A 122 12.54 9.38 0.52
N THR A 123 12.91 8.61 -0.50
CA THR A 123 12.80 7.16 -0.48
C THR A 123 14.11 6.50 -0.90
N SER A 124 14.49 5.48 -0.19
CA SER A 124 15.55 4.55 -0.62
C SER A 124 15.02 3.65 -1.77
N GLY A 125 15.93 3.08 -2.51
CA GLY A 125 15.61 2.19 -3.61
C GLY A 125 16.79 2.01 -4.58
N ALA A 126 16.48 1.73 -5.82
CA ALA A 126 17.52 1.53 -6.86
C ALA A 126 18.34 2.81 -7.15
N ALA A 127 17.76 3.99 -6.91
CA ALA A 127 18.43 5.27 -7.20
C ALA A 127 19.12 5.91 -5.99
N LYS A 128 18.75 5.51 -4.77
CA LYS A 128 19.29 6.07 -3.53
C LYS A 128 19.49 4.94 -2.52
N SER A 129 20.72 4.78 -2.06
CA SER A 129 21.04 3.77 -1.07
C SER A 129 20.38 4.08 0.29
N ALA A 130 20.01 3.04 1.03
CA ALA A 130 19.45 3.17 2.37
C ALA A 130 20.38 3.86 3.38
N ILE A 131 21.69 3.89 3.11
CA ILE A 131 22.74 4.46 3.98
C ILE A 131 23.20 5.86 3.54
N GLU A 132 22.55 6.49 2.56
CA GLU A 132 22.93 7.84 2.14
C GLU A 132 22.56 8.89 3.19
N GLU A 133 23.48 9.81 3.47
CA GLU A 133 23.36 10.79 4.57
C GLU A 133 22.16 11.74 4.42
N ASP A 134 21.71 12.01 3.20
CA ASP A 134 20.56 12.87 2.93
C ASP A 134 19.22 12.12 2.87
N LEU A 135 19.23 10.81 3.14
CA LEU A 135 18.04 9.99 3.29
C LEU A 135 17.57 9.95 4.74
N TYR A 136 16.53 10.69 5.05
CA TYR A 136 15.96 10.74 6.39
C TYR A 136 14.96 9.61 6.61
N TRP A 137 15.27 8.74 7.56
CA TRP A 137 14.39 7.72 8.07
C TRP A 137 13.54 8.24 9.23
N LEU A 138 12.41 7.59 9.50
CA LEU A 138 11.66 7.85 10.73
C LEU A 138 12.46 7.31 11.92
N GLU A 139 12.90 8.23 12.77
CA GLU A 139 13.61 7.85 13.99
C GLU A 139 12.64 7.45 15.09
N PRO A 140 12.97 6.42 15.89
CA PRO A 140 12.17 6.02 17.04
C PRO A 140 11.91 7.16 18.00
N GLY A 141 10.65 7.33 18.41
CA GLY A 141 10.28 8.37 19.39
C GLY A 141 10.08 9.77 18.79
N THR A 142 10.32 9.98 17.48
CA THR A 142 10.03 11.27 16.83
C THR A 142 8.54 11.57 16.87
N VAL A 143 7.73 10.64 16.44
CA VAL A 143 6.26 10.70 16.48
C VAL A 143 5.70 9.30 16.76
N PRO A 144 4.59 9.17 17.51
CA PRO A 144 3.96 7.87 17.71
C PRO A 144 3.43 7.30 16.39
N THR A 145 3.60 6.00 16.21
CA THR A 145 3.06 5.27 15.08
C THR A 145 1.72 4.61 15.42
N LEU A 146 1.03 4.11 14.40
CA LEU A 146 -0.15 3.25 14.55
C LEU A 146 0.11 2.09 15.53
N GLY A 147 1.30 1.47 15.46
CA GLY A 147 1.70 0.40 16.37
C GLY A 147 1.76 0.87 17.81
N ASN A 148 2.38 2.03 18.07
CA ASN A 148 2.44 2.60 19.42
C ASN A 148 1.03 2.89 19.97
N TYR A 149 0.14 3.52 19.18
CA TYR A 149 -1.24 3.78 19.58
C TYR A 149 -1.98 2.51 19.99
N PHE A 150 -1.90 1.48 19.16
CA PHE A 150 -2.62 0.24 19.40
C PHE A 150 -2.02 -0.59 20.54
N ARG A 151 -0.68 -0.65 20.63
CA ARG A 151 0.00 -1.35 21.72
C ARG A 151 -0.33 -0.71 23.08
N THR A 152 -0.28 0.61 23.18
CA THR A 152 -0.70 1.36 24.38
C THR A 152 -2.17 1.10 24.72
N ALA A 153 -3.05 0.95 23.72
CA ALA A 153 -4.44 0.57 23.92
C ALA A 153 -4.67 -0.90 24.31
N GLY A 154 -3.62 -1.69 24.50
CA GLY A 154 -3.67 -3.09 24.93
C GLY A 154 -3.83 -4.13 23.83
N TYR A 155 -3.54 -3.77 22.59
CA TYR A 155 -3.49 -4.69 21.46
C TYR A 155 -2.13 -5.39 21.38
N ASP A 156 -2.12 -6.64 20.92
CA ASP A 156 -0.92 -7.24 20.38
C ASP A 156 -0.77 -6.81 18.91
N THR A 157 0.42 -6.34 18.52
CA THR A 157 0.64 -5.69 17.22
C THR A 157 1.75 -6.38 16.44
N TYR A 158 1.45 -6.77 15.21
CA TYR A 158 2.34 -7.58 14.38
C TYR A 158 2.52 -7.01 12.98
N TRP A 159 3.73 -7.21 12.43
CA TRP A 159 4.09 -6.81 11.09
C TRP A 159 4.61 -7.98 10.26
N LYS A 160 4.13 -8.11 9.02
CA LYS A 160 4.64 -9.06 8.03
C LYS A 160 4.74 -8.35 6.68
N GLY A 161 5.95 -8.36 6.11
CA GLY A 161 6.22 -7.77 4.79
C GLY A 161 6.92 -6.42 4.82
N LYS A 162 6.82 -5.69 3.71
CA LYS A 162 7.54 -4.43 3.49
C LYS A 162 7.14 -3.35 4.52
N TRP A 163 8.13 -2.83 5.23
CA TRP A 163 7.98 -1.73 6.19
C TRP A 163 8.30 -0.38 5.54
N HIS A 164 9.53 -0.15 5.20
CA HIS A 164 10.04 0.99 4.45
C HIS A 164 9.68 2.35 5.06
N VAL A 165 9.85 2.48 6.36
CA VAL A 165 9.58 3.71 7.13
C VAL A 165 10.79 4.13 7.94
N SER A 166 11.49 3.17 8.54
CA SER A 166 12.78 3.31 9.20
C SER A 166 13.77 2.34 8.59
N ASP A 167 15.06 2.54 8.81
CA ASP A 167 16.05 1.52 8.50
C ASP A 167 15.87 0.34 9.48
N ALA A 168 15.26 -0.73 8.97
CA ALA A 168 14.93 -1.93 9.72
C ALA A 168 15.76 -3.16 9.29
N ASP A 169 16.71 -2.98 8.39
CA ASP A 169 17.57 -4.06 7.95
C ASP A 169 18.65 -4.41 9.00
N LEU A 170 18.91 -5.70 9.11
CA LEU A 170 20.13 -6.18 9.72
C LEU A 170 21.21 -6.25 8.66
N TYR A 171 22.42 -5.86 9.01
CA TYR A 171 23.55 -5.85 8.09
C TYR A 171 24.53 -6.98 8.39
N GLN A 172 25.12 -7.53 7.33
CA GLN A 172 26.20 -8.51 7.48
C GLN A 172 27.41 -7.86 8.18
N PRO A 173 28.04 -8.55 9.14
CA PRO A 173 29.15 -7.98 9.91
C PRO A 173 30.23 -7.37 9.02
N GLY A 174 30.60 -6.12 9.32
CA GLY A 174 31.64 -5.38 8.58
C GLY A 174 31.25 -4.91 7.18
N SER A 175 29.96 -4.91 6.85
CA SER A 175 29.48 -4.44 5.57
C SER A 175 28.15 -3.67 5.69
N TYR A 176 27.73 -3.02 4.61
CA TYR A 176 26.41 -2.42 4.44
C TYR A 176 25.46 -3.30 3.61
N ASN A 177 25.81 -4.59 3.47
CA ASN A 177 24.94 -5.52 2.76
C ASN A 177 23.85 -6.03 3.72
N PRO A 178 22.56 -5.86 3.39
CA PRO A 178 21.48 -6.41 4.20
C PRO A 178 21.64 -7.92 4.38
N MET A 179 21.40 -8.40 5.59
CA MET A 179 21.45 -9.82 5.90
C MET A 179 20.21 -10.51 5.30
N PRO A 180 20.36 -11.51 4.42
CA PRO A 180 19.23 -12.21 3.87
C PRO A 180 18.49 -13.04 4.94
N SER A 181 17.18 -13.18 4.81
CA SER A 181 16.35 -14.15 5.54
C SER A 181 15.94 -15.32 4.64
N TYR A 182 16.67 -15.54 3.56
CA TYR A 182 16.40 -16.52 2.53
C TYR A 182 17.69 -17.11 1.97
N THR A 183 17.55 -18.29 1.37
CA THR A 183 18.67 -18.98 0.73
C THR A 183 19.08 -18.29 -0.59
N ASP A 184 20.17 -18.72 -1.18
CA ASP A 184 20.68 -18.29 -2.49
C ASP A 184 19.70 -18.50 -3.67
N VAL A 185 18.64 -19.28 -3.44
CA VAL A 185 17.56 -19.50 -4.41
C VAL A 185 16.23 -18.82 -3.96
N GLY A 186 16.26 -17.91 -2.98
CA GLY A 186 15.10 -17.16 -2.51
C GLY A 186 14.10 -17.96 -1.68
N ALA A 187 14.43 -19.19 -1.26
CA ALA A 187 13.59 -19.95 -0.35
C ALA A 187 13.73 -19.44 1.09
N ARG A 188 12.67 -19.55 1.89
CA ARG A 188 12.71 -19.18 3.31
C ARG A 188 13.82 -19.95 4.04
N ASP A 189 14.58 -19.25 4.86
CA ASP A 189 15.54 -19.82 5.79
C ASP A 189 15.08 -19.49 7.21
N ARG A 190 14.57 -20.51 7.92
CA ARG A 190 13.98 -20.32 9.26
C ARG A 190 14.98 -19.82 10.28
N TYR A 191 16.23 -20.25 10.19
CA TYR A 191 17.27 -19.80 11.10
C TYR A 191 17.57 -18.30 10.91
N LEU A 192 17.65 -17.85 9.66
CA LEU A 192 17.85 -16.42 9.36
C LEU A 192 16.60 -15.58 9.66
N GLU A 193 15.40 -16.14 9.46
CA GLU A 193 14.16 -15.48 9.91
C GLU A 193 14.12 -15.29 11.42
N ASP A 194 14.55 -16.30 12.20
CA ASP A 194 14.56 -16.23 13.67
C ASP A 194 15.52 -15.14 14.18
N ILE A 195 16.65 -14.89 13.52
CA ILE A 195 17.55 -13.77 13.86
C ILE A 195 16.82 -12.42 13.73
N TYR A 196 16.05 -12.21 12.66
CA TYR A 196 15.23 -10.98 12.53
C TYR A 196 14.11 -10.90 13.58
N LEU A 197 13.50 -12.03 13.93
CA LEU A 197 12.46 -12.09 14.96
C LEU A 197 13.02 -11.75 16.35
N GLU A 198 14.22 -12.22 16.67
CA GLU A 198 14.89 -11.94 17.93
C GLU A 198 15.39 -10.48 18.02
N ALA A 199 15.77 -9.87 16.88
CA ALA A 199 16.24 -8.49 16.83
C ALA A 199 15.13 -7.47 17.09
N GLU A 200 13.86 -7.84 16.90
CA GLU A 200 12.67 -7.00 17.12
C GLU A 200 12.78 -5.57 16.56
N MET A 201 13.30 -5.44 15.33
CA MET A 201 13.66 -4.15 14.71
C MET A 201 12.54 -3.10 14.71
N LEU A 202 11.28 -3.53 14.78
CA LEU A 202 10.12 -2.62 14.81
C LEU A 202 9.51 -2.43 16.20
N ASP A 203 10.13 -2.94 17.27
CA ASP A 203 9.57 -2.84 18.62
C ASP A 203 9.32 -1.40 19.06
N LYS A 204 10.27 -0.50 18.81
CA LYS A 204 10.17 0.93 19.12
C LYS A 204 9.06 1.65 18.33
N PHE A 205 8.66 1.09 17.19
CA PHE A 205 7.53 1.55 16.39
C PHE A 205 6.21 0.83 16.74
N GLY A 206 6.23 0.06 17.83
CA GLY A 206 5.07 -0.62 18.35
C GLY A 206 4.63 -1.84 17.55
N PHE A 207 5.52 -2.52 16.82
CA PHE A 207 5.24 -3.76 16.11
C PHE A 207 6.25 -4.86 16.44
N SER A 208 5.78 -6.11 16.42
CA SER A 208 6.61 -7.31 16.56
C SER A 208 6.54 -8.17 15.29
N GLY A 209 7.52 -9.05 15.13
CA GLY A 209 7.48 -10.11 14.14
C GLY A 209 7.84 -9.68 12.70
N PHE A 210 8.54 -8.58 12.54
CA PHE A 210 9.16 -8.18 11.27
C PHE A 210 10.30 -9.14 10.88
N VAL A 211 10.39 -9.41 9.59
CA VAL A 211 11.48 -10.19 8.98
C VAL A 211 11.92 -9.49 7.71
N GLY A 212 13.15 -8.96 7.75
CA GLY A 212 13.81 -8.36 6.59
C GLY A 212 14.51 -9.39 5.69
N PRO A 213 15.41 -8.93 4.81
CA PRO A 213 15.67 -7.52 4.54
C PRO A 213 14.53 -6.86 3.76
N GLU A 214 14.51 -5.53 3.81
CA GLU A 214 13.55 -4.71 3.07
C GLU A 214 13.67 -4.91 1.55
N PRO A 215 12.55 -5.02 0.83
CA PRO A 215 12.56 -5.16 -0.62
C PRO A 215 12.76 -3.78 -1.31
N HIS A 216 13.99 -3.27 -1.29
CA HIS A 216 14.32 -1.97 -1.89
C HIS A 216 14.40 -1.97 -3.42
N GLY A 217 14.12 -3.10 -4.09
CA GLY A 217 14.14 -3.21 -5.55
C GLY A 217 15.53 -3.40 -6.18
N SER A 218 16.60 -3.39 -5.39
CA SER A 218 17.97 -3.59 -5.86
C SER A 218 18.38 -5.06 -5.95
N ASN A 219 17.72 -5.94 -5.21
CA ASN A 219 17.98 -7.38 -5.20
C ASN A 219 16.78 -8.16 -5.73
N PRO A 220 16.91 -8.83 -6.89
CA PRO A 220 15.82 -9.58 -7.48
C PRO A 220 15.31 -10.75 -6.62
N LEU A 221 16.13 -11.34 -5.78
CA LEU A 221 15.70 -12.37 -4.82
C LEU A 221 14.83 -11.80 -3.70
N ASN A 222 14.81 -10.48 -3.55
CA ASN A 222 14.06 -9.75 -2.54
C ASN A 222 12.95 -8.87 -3.13
N SER A 223 12.47 -9.14 -4.34
CA SER A 223 11.32 -8.48 -4.94
C SER A 223 10.02 -9.23 -4.67
N GLY A 224 8.87 -8.61 -4.90
CA GLY A 224 7.56 -9.20 -4.67
C GLY A 224 7.31 -10.45 -5.50
N SER A 225 7.67 -10.37 -6.79
CA SER A 225 7.52 -11.46 -7.77
C SER A 225 8.81 -12.22 -7.99
N SER A 226 9.87 -11.93 -7.25
CA SER A 226 11.18 -12.51 -7.51
C SER A 226 11.06 -14.01 -7.66
N ALA A 227 11.41 -14.45 -8.80
CA ALA A 227 10.93 -15.72 -9.13
C ALA A 227 12.03 -16.69 -9.51
N TRP A 228 12.82 -17.02 -8.63
CA TRP A 228 13.33 -18.35 -8.73
C TRP A 228 12.21 -19.32 -8.30
N PHE A 229 11.56 -20.02 -9.27
CA PHE A 229 10.46 -20.96 -9.04
C PHE A 229 9.16 -20.36 -8.42
N GLY A 230 8.80 -19.12 -8.73
CA GLY A 230 7.56 -18.51 -8.20
C GLY A 230 7.56 -18.34 -6.67
N ARG A 231 8.71 -18.05 -6.08
CA ARG A 231 8.90 -17.85 -4.65
C ARG A 231 9.20 -16.40 -4.30
N GLY A 232 8.51 -15.46 -4.94
CA GLY A 232 8.63 -14.05 -4.61
C GLY A 232 8.32 -13.74 -3.15
N ARG A 233 8.81 -12.59 -2.68
CA ARG A 233 8.61 -12.17 -1.28
C ARG A 233 7.14 -12.02 -0.92
N ASP A 234 6.28 -11.64 -1.85
CA ASP A 234 4.84 -11.56 -1.61
C ASP A 234 4.23 -12.89 -1.19
N LYS A 235 4.68 -14.00 -1.79
CA LYS A 235 4.30 -15.34 -1.34
C LYS A 235 4.75 -15.62 0.07
N VAL A 236 5.99 -15.28 0.41
CA VAL A 236 6.56 -15.47 1.75
C VAL A 236 5.81 -14.62 2.78
N TYR A 237 5.50 -13.38 2.45
CA TYR A 237 4.73 -12.50 3.34
C TYR A 237 3.29 -13.00 3.57
N ALA A 238 2.67 -13.58 2.55
CA ALA A 238 1.38 -14.26 2.71
C ALA A 238 1.49 -15.47 3.65
N GLU A 239 2.51 -16.33 3.46
CA GLU A 239 2.77 -17.48 4.34
C GLU A 239 2.98 -17.05 5.79
N MET A 240 3.83 -16.04 6.04
CA MET A 240 4.07 -15.48 7.38
C MET A 240 2.78 -14.91 8.00
N SER A 241 1.96 -14.23 7.19
CA SER A 241 0.69 -13.67 7.64
C SER A 241 -0.33 -14.76 7.98
N VAL A 242 -0.39 -15.82 7.19
CA VAL A 242 -1.22 -17.02 7.45
C VAL A 242 -0.78 -17.71 8.75
N GLU A 243 0.52 -17.92 8.93
CA GLU A 243 1.08 -18.49 10.15
C GLU A 243 0.73 -17.64 11.38
N GLN A 244 0.83 -16.32 11.27
CA GLN A 244 0.47 -15.40 12.35
C GLN A 244 -1.03 -15.45 12.65
N LEU A 245 -1.90 -15.44 11.64
CA LEU A 245 -3.35 -15.58 11.84
C LEU A 245 -3.72 -16.91 12.53
N GLN A 246 -3.00 -17.99 12.22
CA GLN A 246 -3.21 -19.28 12.86
C GLN A 246 -2.82 -19.25 14.36
N ARG A 247 -1.71 -18.60 14.71
CA ARG A 247 -1.28 -18.40 16.11
C ARG A 247 -2.29 -17.54 16.88
N LEU A 248 -2.91 -16.56 16.23
CA LEU A 248 -3.87 -15.63 16.82
C LEU A 248 -5.30 -16.22 16.99
N ARG A 249 -5.57 -17.44 16.55
CA ARG A 249 -6.90 -18.06 16.68
C ARG A 249 -7.38 -18.20 18.13
N SER A 250 -6.47 -18.43 19.04
CA SER A 250 -6.72 -18.56 20.48
C SER A 250 -6.44 -17.30 21.29
N SER A 251 -6.08 -16.19 20.65
CA SER A 251 -5.80 -14.95 21.36
C SER A 251 -7.06 -14.41 22.04
N GLU A 252 -6.93 -14.09 23.31
CA GLU A 252 -7.96 -13.38 24.08
C GLU A 252 -7.84 -11.88 23.97
N LYS A 253 -6.63 -11.37 23.76
CA LYS A 253 -6.37 -9.95 23.48
C LYS A 253 -6.75 -9.60 22.04
N PRO A 254 -7.25 -8.39 21.81
CA PRO A 254 -7.40 -7.90 20.46
C PRO A 254 -6.01 -7.71 19.84
N TRP A 255 -5.94 -7.86 18.51
CA TRP A 255 -4.69 -7.76 17.79
C TRP A 255 -4.81 -6.88 16.54
N LEU A 256 -3.68 -6.32 16.13
CA LEU A 256 -3.46 -5.64 14.88
C LEU A 256 -2.36 -6.38 14.10
N LEU A 257 -2.68 -6.87 12.93
CA LEU A 257 -1.72 -7.47 12.00
C LEU A 257 -1.66 -6.65 10.73
N VAL A 258 -0.46 -6.27 10.32
CA VAL A 258 -0.19 -5.68 9.00
C VAL A 258 0.43 -6.76 8.11
N ALA A 259 -0.22 -7.01 6.96
CA ALA A 259 0.27 -7.83 5.86
C ALA A 259 0.59 -6.90 4.69
N SER A 260 1.85 -6.53 4.54
CA SER A 260 2.31 -5.50 3.59
C SER A 260 3.05 -6.16 2.42
N PHE A 261 2.42 -6.14 1.25
CA PHE A 261 2.92 -6.71 0.01
C PHE A 261 3.73 -5.71 -0.80
N VAL A 262 4.57 -6.23 -1.69
CA VAL A 262 5.40 -5.42 -2.59
C VAL A 262 4.66 -5.09 -3.88
N ASN A 263 3.99 -6.09 -4.49
CA ASN A 263 3.33 -5.86 -5.77
C ASN A 263 2.05 -5.00 -5.67
N PRO A 264 1.80 -4.24 -6.77
CA PRO A 264 2.42 -4.25 -8.10
C PRO A 264 3.73 -3.46 -8.28
N HIS A 265 4.42 -3.04 -7.23
CA HIS A 265 5.66 -2.23 -7.27
C HIS A 265 6.77 -2.82 -8.15
N ASP A 266 6.81 -4.14 -8.38
CA ASP A 266 7.82 -4.74 -9.26
C ASP A 266 7.72 -4.26 -10.72
N ILE A 267 6.67 -3.50 -11.06
CA ILE A 267 6.60 -2.74 -12.31
C ILE A 267 7.81 -1.83 -12.48
N THR A 268 8.37 -1.31 -11.38
CA THR A 268 9.54 -0.44 -11.36
C THR A 268 10.83 -1.16 -11.76
N THR A 269 10.86 -2.47 -11.67
CA THR A 269 11.99 -3.31 -12.10
C THR A 269 11.84 -3.80 -13.54
N TRP A 270 10.68 -3.54 -14.15
CA TRP A 270 10.44 -3.80 -15.54
C TRP A 270 11.17 -2.80 -16.39
N GLY A 271 12.10 -3.25 -17.14
CA GLY A 271 12.80 -2.41 -18.06
C GLY A 271 13.87 -3.18 -18.80
N ARG A 272 14.57 -2.42 -19.62
CA ARG A 272 15.63 -2.92 -20.49
C ARG A 272 16.70 -3.74 -19.74
N PHE A 273 17.02 -3.34 -18.50
CA PHE A 273 18.02 -4.04 -17.70
C PHE A 273 17.56 -5.43 -17.29
N THR A 274 16.33 -5.56 -16.83
CA THR A 274 15.78 -6.83 -16.38
C THR A 274 15.60 -7.79 -17.56
N LEU A 275 15.07 -7.29 -18.67
CA LEU A 275 14.87 -8.09 -19.88
C LEU A 275 16.19 -8.48 -20.53
N ALA A 276 17.10 -7.54 -20.74
CA ALA A 276 18.39 -7.78 -21.36
C ALA A 276 19.27 -8.71 -20.51
N ALA A 277 19.31 -8.52 -19.20
CA ALA A 277 20.03 -9.38 -18.28
C ALA A 277 19.50 -10.82 -18.28
N SER A 278 18.18 -10.99 -18.33
CA SER A 278 17.55 -12.31 -18.39
C SER A 278 17.81 -13.04 -19.69
N VAL A 279 17.73 -12.33 -20.82
CA VAL A 279 18.05 -12.89 -22.12
C VAL A 279 19.53 -13.30 -22.20
N ALA A 280 20.42 -12.46 -21.71
CA ALA A 280 21.86 -12.75 -21.66
C ALA A 280 22.17 -13.96 -20.76
N ALA A 281 21.53 -14.06 -19.61
CA ALA A 281 21.72 -15.19 -18.69
C ALA A 281 21.17 -16.51 -19.25
N GLN A 282 20.02 -16.47 -19.92
CA GLN A 282 19.49 -17.65 -20.62
C GLN A 282 20.42 -18.12 -21.72
N ALA A 283 20.96 -17.20 -22.52
CA ALA A 283 21.91 -17.52 -23.58
C ALA A 283 23.22 -18.14 -23.05
N GLN A 284 23.62 -17.76 -21.82
CA GLN A 284 24.82 -18.28 -21.15
C GLN A 284 24.55 -19.55 -20.33
N GLY A 285 23.30 -20.02 -20.26
CA GLY A 285 22.91 -21.15 -19.42
C GLY A 285 23.10 -20.89 -17.90
N THR A 286 23.31 -19.64 -17.52
CA THR A 286 23.47 -19.25 -16.12
C THR A 286 22.13 -19.03 -15.45
N ARG A 287 22.07 -19.37 -14.17
CA ARG A 287 20.90 -19.10 -13.35
C ARG A 287 20.90 -17.62 -12.97
N ASN A 288 20.02 -16.84 -13.58
CA ASN A 288 19.89 -15.42 -13.26
C ASN A 288 18.69 -15.18 -12.34
N ALA A 289 18.92 -14.46 -11.28
CA ALA A 289 17.88 -14.04 -10.34
C ALA A 289 16.86 -13.06 -10.97
N PHE A 290 17.16 -12.45 -12.11
CA PHE A 290 16.28 -11.55 -12.86
C PHE A 290 15.22 -12.29 -13.69
N TYR A 291 14.52 -13.25 -13.09
CA TYR A 291 13.57 -14.11 -13.82
C TYR A 291 12.15 -13.53 -13.93
N LEU A 292 11.93 -12.27 -13.48
CA LEU A 292 10.72 -11.50 -13.72
C LEU A 292 10.19 -11.61 -15.17
N PRO A 293 11.05 -11.57 -16.20
CA PRO A 293 10.58 -11.54 -17.59
C PRO A 293 9.82 -12.75 -18.05
N GLN A 294 10.03 -13.95 -17.52
CA GLN A 294 9.28 -15.11 -18.02
C GLN A 294 7.82 -15.11 -17.59
N GLN A 295 7.52 -14.62 -16.41
CA GLN A 295 6.13 -14.38 -15.99
C GLN A 295 5.48 -13.30 -16.85
N LEU A 296 6.26 -12.41 -17.42
CA LEU A 296 5.84 -11.25 -18.16
C LEU A 296 5.62 -11.51 -19.64
N VAL A 297 6.53 -12.24 -20.26
CA VAL A 297 6.37 -12.72 -21.64
C VAL A 297 5.15 -13.65 -21.74
N GLY A 298 4.81 -14.34 -20.66
CA GLY A 298 3.63 -15.18 -20.53
C GLY A 298 2.38 -14.49 -19.98
N SER A 299 2.34 -13.15 -19.87
CA SER A 299 1.17 -12.45 -19.36
C SER A 299 -0.10 -12.84 -20.11
N ASN A 300 -1.06 -13.38 -19.38
CA ASN A 300 -2.41 -13.71 -19.89
C ASN A 300 -3.36 -12.51 -19.95
N VAL A 301 -2.87 -11.31 -19.63
CA VAL A 301 -3.66 -10.09 -19.76
C VAL A 301 -3.83 -9.76 -21.24
N PRO A 302 -5.07 -9.70 -21.77
CA PRO A 302 -5.31 -9.43 -23.18
C PRO A 302 -4.78 -8.06 -23.60
N ARG A 303 -4.28 -7.98 -24.85
CA ARG A 303 -3.72 -6.72 -25.40
C ARG A 303 -4.77 -5.67 -25.69
N ASP A 304 -5.92 -6.09 -26.16
CA ASP A 304 -7.03 -5.27 -26.59
C ASP A 304 -7.78 -4.53 -25.46
N LEU A 305 -7.39 -4.80 -24.20
CA LEU A 305 -7.91 -4.07 -23.04
C LEU A 305 -7.43 -2.62 -22.98
N PHE A 306 -6.27 -2.32 -23.56
CA PHE A 306 -5.61 -1.01 -23.51
C PHE A 306 -5.87 -0.22 -24.79
N THR A 307 -7.11 0.25 -24.88
CA THR A 307 -7.64 0.97 -26.06
C THR A 307 -6.98 2.35 -26.25
N PRO A 308 -7.08 2.96 -27.46
CA PRO A 308 -6.60 4.31 -27.67
C PRO A 308 -7.19 5.33 -26.68
N THR A 309 -8.45 5.16 -26.24
CA THR A 309 -9.07 6.02 -25.23
C THR A 309 -8.39 5.87 -23.87
N TYR A 310 -8.03 4.65 -23.48
CA TYR A 310 -7.27 4.40 -22.25
C TYR A 310 -5.89 5.07 -22.29
N ARG A 311 -5.27 5.12 -23.45
CA ARG A 311 -3.93 5.67 -23.67
C ARG A 311 -3.94 7.14 -24.16
N ALA A 312 -5.07 7.82 -24.13
CA ALA A 312 -5.23 9.12 -24.78
C ALA A 312 -4.29 10.21 -24.21
N SER A 313 -3.98 10.17 -22.92
CA SER A 313 -3.11 11.15 -22.27
C SER A 313 -1.61 10.89 -22.44
N GLU A 314 -1.20 9.76 -23.01
CA GLU A 314 0.22 9.39 -23.14
C GLU A 314 1.02 10.36 -24.03
N ASN A 315 0.34 11.03 -24.97
CA ASN A 315 0.94 12.03 -25.85
C ASN A 315 0.57 13.48 -25.46
N GLU A 316 0.17 13.71 -24.22
CA GLU A 316 -0.12 15.07 -23.73
C GLU A 316 1.14 15.93 -23.79
N ASP A 317 0.99 17.18 -24.28
CA ASP A 317 2.08 18.15 -24.31
C ASP A 317 2.39 18.66 -22.89
N LEU A 318 3.62 18.42 -22.45
CA LEU A 318 4.11 18.86 -21.14
C LEU A 318 4.70 20.27 -21.14
N SER A 319 4.74 20.98 -22.27
CA SER A 319 5.36 22.32 -22.37
C SER A 319 4.72 23.36 -21.45
N SER A 320 3.45 23.20 -21.11
CA SER A 320 2.70 24.06 -20.19
C SER A 320 2.71 23.57 -18.73
N LYS A 321 3.35 22.45 -18.46
CA LYS A 321 3.42 21.83 -17.13
C LYS A 321 4.70 22.25 -16.41
N PRO A 322 4.82 21.98 -15.10
CA PRO A 322 6.09 22.18 -14.39
C PRO A 322 7.26 21.49 -15.11
N THR A 323 8.36 22.17 -15.28
CA THR A 323 9.54 21.66 -16.01
C THR A 323 10.07 20.34 -15.46
N ALA A 324 9.87 20.08 -14.17
CA ALA A 324 10.22 18.82 -13.52
C ALA A 324 9.53 17.61 -14.17
N GLN A 325 8.31 17.76 -14.71
CA GLN A 325 7.60 16.67 -15.37
C GLN A 325 8.24 16.31 -16.71
N GLY A 326 8.49 17.30 -17.57
CA GLY A 326 9.15 17.09 -18.87
C GLY A 326 10.56 16.51 -18.70
N SER A 327 11.37 17.10 -17.83
CA SER A 327 12.73 16.59 -17.56
C SER A 327 12.72 15.19 -16.96
N PHE A 328 11.74 14.85 -16.13
CA PHE A 328 11.61 13.50 -15.60
C PHE A 328 11.32 12.48 -16.72
N VAL A 329 10.39 12.78 -17.63
CA VAL A 329 10.08 11.91 -18.78
C VAL A 329 11.32 11.69 -19.65
N GLU A 330 12.09 12.75 -19.93
CA GLU A 330 13.33 12.65 -20.69
C GLU A 330 14.40 11.80 -19.97
N GLN A 331 14.62 12.04 -18.68
CA GLN A 331 15.67 11.38 -17.91
C GLN A 331 15.31 9.93 -17.51
N TYR A 332 14.03 9.65 -17.35
CA TYR A 332 13.57 8.33 -16.91
C TYR A 332 14.05 7.20 -17.81
N GLN A 333 14.04 7.43 -19.12
CA GLN A 333 14.48 6.45 -20.11
C GLN A 333 15.98 6.17 -20.07
N PHE A 334 16.78 7.10 -19.56
CA PHE A 334 18.23 6.95 -19.48
C PHE A 334 18.68 6.42 -18.11
N GLY A 335 18.04 6.87 -17.04
CA GLY A 335 18.47 6.60 -15.67
C GLY A 335 17.80 5.38 -15.04
N PHE A 336 16.53 5.15 -15.32
CA PHE A 336 15.75 4.09 -14.65
C PHE A 336 15.35 2.97 -15.58
N GLN A 337 14.57 3.29 -16.59
CA GLN A 337 13.98 2.27 -17.45
C GLN A 337 13.75 2.83 -18.85
N PRO A 338 14.59 2.49 -19.82
CA PRO A 338 14.28 2.77 -21.21
C PRO A 338 13.10 1.87 -21.62
N LEU A 339 11.89 2.39 -21.42
CA LEU A 339 10.66 1.77 -21.84
C LEU A 339 10.20 2.37 -23.15
N ASN A 340 9.92 1.50 -24.11
CA ASN A 340 8.89 1.84 -25.07
C ASN A 340 7.57 1.79 -24.29
N ASN A 341 6.84 2.90 -24.26
CA ASN A 341 5.50 2.95 -23.70
C ASN A 341 4.56 2.13 -24.58
N ASP A 342 4.56 0.82 -24.39
CA ASP A 342 3.75 -0.13 -25.11
C ASP A 342 2.76 -0.86 -24.19
N GLU A 343 1.84 -1.60 -24.80
CA GLU A 343 0.85 -2.34 -24.02
C GLU A 343 1.46 -3.42 -23.12
N GLN A 344 2.73 -3.78 -23.30
CA GLN A 344 3.40 -4.78 -22.45
C GLN A 344 3.56 -4.26 -21.01
N TYR A 345 3.92 -2.99 -20.85
CA TYR A 345 4.04 -2.36 -19.54
C TYR A 345 2.70 -2.36 -18.81
N HIS A 346 1.62 -1.95 -19.50
CA HIS A 346 0.27 -1.99 -18.95
C HIS A 346 -0.16 -3.41 -18.57
N ARG A 347 0.03 -4.36 -19.47
CA ARG A 347 -0.29 -5.78 -19.24
C ARG A 347 0.44 -6.33 -18.03
N PHE A 348 1.70 -5.95 -17.89
CA PHE A 348 2.51 -6.37 -16.76
C PHE A 348 1.98 -5.82 -15.43
N TYR A 349 1.68 -4.55 -15.35
CA TYR A 349 1.11 -3.94 -14.15
C TYR A 349 -0.15 -4.67 -13.67
N TYR A 350 -1.05 -5.02 -14.58
CA TYR A 350 -2.25 -5.78 -14.24
C TYR A 350 -1.94 -7.26 -13.91
N GLN A 351 -0.92 -7.84 -14.52
CA GLN A 351 -0.44 -9.17 -14.14
C GLN A 351 0.07 -9.21 -12.69
N LEU A 352 0.86 -8.22 -12.29
CA LEU A 352 1.36 -8.09 -10.92
C LEU A 352 0.23 -7.92 -9.90
N GLN A 353 -0.80 -7.13 -10.25
CA GLN A 353 -2.00 -7.03 -9.42
C GLN A 353 -2.71 -8.39 -9.25
N LYS A 354 -2.80 -9.18 -10.32
CA LYS A 354 -3.40 -10.51 -10.26
C LYS A 354 -2.58 -11.47 -9.40
N GLU A 355 -1.28 -11.40 -9.47
CA GLU A 355 -0.40 -12.25 -8.67
C GLU A 355 -0.53 -11.94 -7.17
N VAL A 356 -0.44 -10.68 -6.79
CA VAL A 356 -0.60 -10.29 -5.38
C VAL A 356 -2.02 -10.55 -4.87
N ASP A 357 -3.05 -10.43 -5.71
CA ASP A 357 -4.43 -10.77 -5.34
C ASP A 357 -4.56 -12.26 -4.93
N GLY A 358 -3.83 -13.16 -5.58
CA GLY A 358 -3.73 -14.56 -5.18
C GLY A 358 -3.11 -14.75 -3.79
N HIS A 359 -2.12 -13.95 -3.43
CA HIS A 359 -1.51 -13.95 -2.10
C HIS A 359 -2.45 -13.37 -1.05
N ILE A 360 -3.15 -12.27 -1.38
CA ILE A 360 -4.21 -11.69 -0.54
C ILE A 360 -5.33 -12.71 -0.31
N ALA A 361 -5.73 -13.47 -1.35
CA ALA A 361 -6.72 -14.53 -1.23
C ALA A 361 -6.30 -15.59 -0.20
N SER A 362 -5.01 -15.97 -0.17
CA SER A 362 -4.49 -16.92 0.81
C SER A 362 -4.63 -16.41 2.24
N VAL A 363 -4.32 -15.14 2.50
CA VAL A 363 -4.48 -14.50 3.81
C VAL A 363 -5.95 -14.40 4.20
N MET A 364 -6.82 -13.98 3.29
CA MET A 364 -8.27 -13.90 3.52
C MET A 364 -8.88 -15.28 3.79
N ASN A 365 -8.47 -16.31 3.07
CA ASN A 365 -8.93 -17.69 3.30
C ASN A 365 -8.51 -18.20 4.69
N ALA A 366 -7.29 -17.89 5.12
CA ALA A 366 -6.82 -18.24 6.46
C ALA A 366 -7.64 -17.56 7.56
N LEU A 367 -7.95 -16.27 7.40
CA LEU A 367 -8.82 -15.54 8.32
C LEU A 367 -10.24 -16.13 8.34
N MET A 368 -10.84 -16.37 7.17
CA MET A 368 -12.20 -16.89 7.03
C MET A 368 -12.34 -18.33 7.52
N SER A 369 -11.25 -19.12 7.54
CA SER A 369 -11.27 -20.51 8.04
C SER A 369 -11.62 -20.60 9.53
N ASN A 370 -11.46 -19.52 10.29
CA ASN A 370 -11.95 -19.39 11.65
C ASN A 370 -13.09 -18.37 11.71
N ARG A 371 -14.33 -18.86 11.77
CA ARG A 371 -15.54 -18.01 11.71
C ARG A 371 -15.58 -16.93 12.80
N ARG A 372 -15.13 -17.25 14.04
CA ARG A 372 -15.09 -16.27 15.13
C ARG A 372 -14.09 -15.16 14.82
N GLN A 373 -12.85 -15.54 14.49
CA GLN A 373 -11.80 -14.59 14.16
C GLN A 373 -12.21 -13.68 13.02
N TYR A 374 -12.79 -14.23 11.93
CA TYR A 374 -13.26 -13.47 10.80
C TYR A 374 -14.33 -12.44 11.15
N ARG A 375 -15.34 -12.82 11.94
CA ARG A 375 -16.41 -11.90 12.35
C ARG A 375 -15.94 -10.78 13.26
N ASP A 376 -14.93 -11.06 14.09
CA ASP A 376 -14.37 -10.11 15.05
C ASP A 376 -13.23 -9.26 14.45
N THR A 377 -12.88 -9.45 13.16
CA THR A 377 -11.78 -8.74 12.50
C THR A 377 -12.30 -7.75 11.46
N ILE A 378 -11.84 -6.50 11.55
CA ILE A 378 -11.98 -5.52 10.49
C ILE A 378 -10.75 -5.63 9.59
N VAL A 379 -10.98 -5.94 8.31
CA VAL A 379 -9.93 -5.95 7.29
C VAL A 379 -9.91 -4.57 6.61
N ILE A 380 -8.72 -3.99 6.49
CA ILE A 380 -8.50 -2.72 5.80
C ILE A 380 -7.60 -3.00 4.61
N TYR A 381 -8.08 -2.72 3.41
CA TYR A 381 -7.30 -2.85 2.17
C TYR A 381 -6.95 -1.48 1.64
N LEU A 382 -5.65 -1.21 1.43
CA LEU A 382 -5.15 0.05 0.91
C LEU A 382 -3.86 -0.12 0.10
N SER A 383 -3.48 0.94 -0.64
CA SER A 383 -2.16 1.09 -1.25
C SER A 383 -1.49 2.34 -0.71
N ASP A 384 -0.15 2.36 -0.71
CA ASP A 384 0.63 3.51 -0.26
C ASP A 384 0.65 4.65 -1.29
N HIS A 385 0.66 4.35 -2.59
CA HIS A 385 0.52 5.30 -3.69
C HIS A 385 0.07 4.58 -4.97
N GLY A 386 -0.18 5.34 -6.03
CA GLY A 386 -0.53 4.82 -7.34
C GLY A 386 0.66 4.77 -8.31
N GLU A 387 0.34 4.66 -9.61
CA GLU A 387 1.27 4.52 -10.73
C GLU A 387 0.73 5.27 -11.95
N MET A 388 1.57 6.08 -12.59
CA MET A 388 1.21 6.86 -13.77
C MET A 388 0.91 5.99 -14.99
N LEU A 389 1.64 4.92 -15.16
CA LEU A 389 1.48 3.93 -16.23
C LEU A 389 1.46 4.57 -17.64
N GLY A 390 2.36 5.51 -17.88
CA GLY A 390 2.49 6.22 -19.15
C GLY A 390 1.48 7.35 -19.38
N ALA A 391 0.57 7.62 -18.45
CA ALA A 391 -0.37 8.73 -18.57
C ALA A 391 0.35 10.10 -18.54
N HIS A 392 -0.36 11.13 -19.02
CA HIS A 392 0.10 12.51 -18.97
C HIS A 392 1.50 12.74 -19.56
N GLY A 393 1.62 12.55 -20.88
CA GLY A 393 2.86 12.79 -21.61
C GLY A 393 3.91 11.69 -21.46
N GLY A 394 3.51 10.47 -21.13
CA GLY A 394 4.41 9.34 -20.97
C GLY A 394 5.09 9.26 -19.60
N MET A 395 4.47 9.80 -18.55
CA MET A 395 4.98 9.69 -17.18
C MET A 395 4.81 8.27 -16.63
N PHE A 396 5.83 7.82 -15.90
CA PHE A 396 5.85 6.52 -15.22
C PHE A 396 6.05 6.71 -13.72
N GLN A 397 5.64 5.72 -12.93
CA GLN A 397 5.73 5.69 -11.48
C GLN A 397 4.98 6.86 -10.82
N LYS A 398 5.55 7.50 -9.81
CA LYS A 398 4.89 8.40 -8.86
C LYS A 398 5.55 9.77 -8.70
N TRP A 399 6.61 10.05 -9.45
CA TRP A 399 7.46 11.20 -9.21
C TRP A 399 6.97 12.48 -9.89
N HIS A 400 7.22 13.61 -9.24
CA HIS A 400 7.08 14.97 -9.80
C HIS A 400 5.69 15.35 -10.31
N ASN A 401 4.65 14.71 -9.78
CA ASN A 401 3.28 15.00 -10.21
C ASN A 401 2.28 14.88 -9.05
N ALA A 402 1.04 15.31 -9.33
CA ALA A 402 -0.10 15.25 -8.41
C ALA A 402 -1.37 14.81 -9.17
N TYR A 403 -1.24 13.87 -10.09
CA TYR A 403 -2.35 13.31 -10.85
C TYR A 403 -3.07 12.20 -10.05
N ASP A 404 -4.33 12.00 -10.36
CA ASP A 404 -5.17 10.97 -9.71
C ASP A 404 -4.58 9.58 -9.81
N GLU A 405 -3.86 9.28 -10.89
CA GLU A 405 -3.19 8.00 -11.09
C GLU A 405 -2.18 7.67 -9.99
N VAL A 406 -1.59 8.68 -9.37
CA VAL A 406 -0.66 8.54 -8.24
C VAL A 406 -1.35 8.80 -6.91
N LEU A 407 -2.20 9.83 -6.84
CA LEU A 407 -2.76 10.31 -5.59
C LEU A 407 -3.92 9.45 -5.09
N ARG A 408 -4.75 8.93 -5.99
CA ARG A 408 -5.97 8.20 -5.64
C ARG A 408 -5.74 6.70 -5.59
N VAL A 409 -5.90 6.14 -4.40
CA VAL A 409 -5.59 4.74 -4.09
C VAL A 409 -6.78 4.01 -3.48
N PRO A 410 -6.83 2.66 -3.55
CA PRO A 410 -7.87 1.89 -2.88
C PRO A 410 -7.85 2.12 -1.36
N PHE A 411 -9.04 2.24 -0.77
CA PHE A 411 -9.24 2.30 0.67
C PHE A 411 -10.57 1.67 1.06
N VAL A 412 -10.53 0.43 1.55
CA VAL A 412 -11.72 -0.38 1.80
C VAL A 412 -11.70 -0.95 3.20
N PHE A 413 -12.75 -0.76 3.96
CA PHE A 413 -13.01 -1.45 5.23
C PHE A 413 -13.94 -2.63 5.00
N HIS A 414 -13.54 -3.82 5.41
CA HIS A 414 -14.31 -5.03 5.25
C HIS A 414 -14.57 -5.70 6.58
N ASN A 415 -15.81 -6.03 6.84
CA ASN A 415 -16.22 -6.91 7.94
C ASN A 415 -17.66 -7.38 7.68
N PRO A 416 -17.96 -8.69 7.76
CA PRO A 416 -19.28 -9.22 7.40
C PRO A 416 -20.41 -8.81 8.36
N GLU A 417 -20.09 -8.44 9.61
CA GLU A 417 -21.07 -8.01 10.61
C GLU A 417 -21.37 -6.50 10.49
N LEU A 418 -20.35 -5.68 10.22
CA LEU A 418 -20.48 -4.24 10.06
C LEU A 418 -21.05 -3.87 8.68
N PHE A 419 -20.63 -4.58 7.64
CA PHE A 419 -20.97 -4.33 6.25
C PHE A 419 -21.52 -5.61 5.60
N PRO A 420 -22.79 -5.97 5.84
CA PRO A 420 -23.37 -7.21 5.30
C PRO A 420 -23.46 -7.23 3.77
N ARG A 421 -23.30 -6.08 3.13
CA ARG A 421 -23.27 -5.88 1.66
C ARG A 421 -22.29 -4.78 1.28
N ALA A 422 -21.88 -4.74 0.01
CA ALA A 422 -21.05 -3.69 -0.53
C ALA A 422 -21.68 -2.30 -0.34
N GLN A 423 -20.89 -1.34 0.09
CA GLN A 423 -21.21 0.07 0.25
C GLN A 423 -20.05 0.91 -0.26
N SER A 424 -20.29 2.13 -0.67
CA SER A 424 -19.25 3.08 -1.06
C SER A 424 -19.62 4.51 -0.71
N SER A 425 -18.60 5.36 -0.64
CA SER A 425 -18.74 6.81 -0.49
C SER A 425 -17.69 7.50 -1.32
N ASP A 426 -18.05 8.64 -1.88
CA ASP A 426 -17.20 9.58 -2.60
C ASP A 426 -16.74 10.76 -1.74
N VAL A 427 -16.87 10.63 -0.42
CA VAL A 427 -16.33 11.61 0.51
C VAL A 427 -14.81 11.62 0.42
N LEU A 428 -14.23 12.83 0.33
CA LEU A 428 -12.77 13.00 0.31
C LEU A 428 -12.15 12.52 1.61
N THR A 429 -11.27 11.56 1.51
CA THR A 429 -10.48 11.02 2.62
C THR A 429 -9.01 10.95 2.24
N SER A 430 -8.16 10.83 3.24
CA SER A 430 -6.71 10.66 3.03
C SER A 430 -6.12 9.65 4.01
N HIS A 431 -4.87 9.29 3.81
CA HIS A 431 -4.13 8.44 4.75
C HIS A 431 -4.14 8.98 6.19
N ALA A 432 -4.30 10.30 6.40
CA ALA A 432 -4.43 10.89 7.74
C ALA A 432 -5.66 10.38 8.50
N ASP A 433 -6.69 9.94 7.78
CA ASP A 433 -7.93 9.47 8.37
C ASP A 433 -7.86 8.02 8.88
N LEU A 434 -6.80 7.27 8.53
CA LEU A 434 -6.67 5.85 8.90
C LEU A 434 -6.62 5.67 10.42
N ILE A 435 -5.66 6.29 11.10
CA ILE A 435 -5.44 6.10 12.54
C ILE A 435 -6.67 6.53 13.35
N PRO A 436 -7.22 7.76 13.19
CA PRO A 436 -8.40 8.16 13.97
C PRO A 436 -9.63 7.30 13.67
N THR A 437 -9.80 6.82 12.44
CA THR A 437 -10.89 5.91 12.08
C THR A 437 -10.73 4.55 12.79
N MET A 438 -9.55 3.98 12.79
CA MET A 438 -9.28 2.72 13.48
C MET A 438 -9.46 2.83 14.99
N LEU A 439 -8.97 3.91 15.61
CA LEU A 439 -9.16 4.17 17.05
C LEU A 439 -10.65 4.33 17.38
N GLY A 440 -11.39 5.07 16.55
CA GLY A 440 -12.84 5.23 16.70
C GLY A 440 -13.60 3.90 16.60
N LEU A 441 -13.27 3.05 15.62
CA LEU A 441 -13.86 1.71 15.44
C LEU A 441 -13.52 0.76 16.62
N ALA A 442 -12.35 0.93 17.21
CA ALA A 442 -11.93 0.19 18.40
C ALA A 442 -12.53 0.71 19.71
N GLY A 443 -13.22 1.84 19.68
CA GLY A 443 -13.73 2.53 20.88
C GLY A 443 -12.62 3.05 21.79
N ILE A 444 -11.47 3.43 21.20
CA ILE A 444 -10.31 3.98 21.92
C ILE A 444 -10.42 5.50 21.93
N ASP A 445 -10.21 6.11 23.10
CA ASP A 445 -10.12 7.56 23.23
C ASP A 445 -8.75 8.04 22.74
N GLU A 446 -8.74 8.67 21.58
CA GLU A 446 -7.52 9.20 20.97
C GLU A 446 -6.77 10.18 21.88
N SER A 447 -7.50 11.06 22.57
CA SER A 447 -6.90 12.07 23.44
C SER A 447 -6.23 11.44 24.67
N ALA A 448 -6.85 10.39 25.23
CA ALA A 448 -6.28 9.67 26.37
C ALA A 448 -4.99 8.94 25.97
N ILE A 449 -5.01 8.21 24.84
CA ILE A 449 -3.83 7.49 24.33
C ILE A 449 -2.72 8.46 23.93
N ALA A 450 -3.04 9.56 23.23
CA ALA A 450 -2.04 10.55 22.85
C ALA A 450 -1.38 11.24 24.06
N LYS A 451 -2.12 11.37 25.17
CA LYS A 451 -1.54 11.87 26.43
C LYS A 451 -0.58 10.84 27.06
N GLU A 452 -0.95 9.56 27.06
CA GLU A 452 -0.10 8.49 27.58
C GLU A 452 1.19 8.35 26.80
N LEU A 453 1.14 8.45 25.46
CA LEU A 453 2.31 8.38 24.58
C LEU A 453 3.27 9.58 24.70
N ARG A 454 2.84 10.71 25.30
CA ARG A 454 3.69 11.89 25.53
C ARG A 454 4.45 11.85 26.86
N ASN A 455 4.07 10.98 27.77
CA ASN A 455 4.71 10.79 29.08
C ASN A 455 5.75 9.66 29.03
#